data_26fa46f83efe7c60c6fbe0e54d43ea0a
#
_entry.id   26fa46f83efe7c60c6fbe0e54d43ea0a
#
_cell.length_a   1.000
_cell.length_b   1.000
_cell.length_c   1.000
_cell.angle_alpha   90.00
_cell.angle_beta   90.00
_cell.angle_gamma   90.00
#
_symmetry.space_group_name_H-M   'P 1'
#
loop_
_entity.id
_entity.type
_entity.pdbx_description
1 polymer ?
#
loop_
_entity_poly.entity_id
_entity_poly.type
_entity_poly.pdbx_seq_one_letter_code
_entity_poly.pdbx_strand_id
1 'polypeptide(L)'
;MKKVAPQISANEIVQSNSKSLNISIAGVTPEFLEVRSFEVDKGRFLSKSDVNSARSYVVIGPDLKDEFFKDKSSSLGKKIRIKDHTYEIIGILKPKGAVFGSNQDKNAYIPLTTMVNRITGKDPTYGVSLSFISVEAINKNATSAAKFQITNLLRQRHKIIRDDDFAVRSQEDALNIVTNITSGLTF
;
A
#
# COMPACT_ATOMS: atom_id res chain seq x y z
N MET A 1 9.95 17.85 0.10
CA MET A 1 8.99 16.73 0.21
C MET A 1 7.86 17.17 1.14
N LYS A 2 6.62 16.88 0.80
CA LYS A 2 5.44 17.28 1.60
C LYS A 2 4.98 16.15 2.51
N LYS A 3 4.86 14.93 1.96
CA LYS A 3 4.47 13.72 2.70
C LYS A 3 5.25 12.51 2.22
N VAL A 4 5.41 11.54 3.10
CA VAL A 4 6.08 10.26 2.83
C VAL A 4 5.22 9.14 3.37
N ALA A 5 4.97 8.12 2.57
CA ALA A 5 4.16 6.96 2.92
C ALA A 5 4.91 5.66 2.62
N PRO A 6 5.55 5.05 3.63
CA PRO A 6 6.15 3.73 3.50
C PRO A 6 5.07 2.66 3.38
N GLN A 7 5.38 1.60 2.62
CA GLN A 7 4.48 0.47 2.38
C GLN A 7 5.25 -0.85 2.37
N ILE A 8 4.69 -1.85 3.01
CA ILE A 8 5.07 -3.25 2.89
C ILE A 8 3.91 -3.99 2.24
N SER A 9 4.16 -4.78 1.22
CA SER A 9 3.14 -5.57 0.52
C SER A 9 3.44 -7.06 0.63
N ALA A 10 2.39 -7.86 0.85
CA ALA A 10 2.44 -9.30 0.78
C ALA A 10 1.11 -9.83 0.22
N ASN A 11 1.17 -11.00 -0.43
CA ASN A 11 -0.03 -11.73 -0.83
C ASN A 11 -0.31 -12.79 0.21
N GLU A 12 -1.53 -12.75 0.76
CA GLU A 12 -1.93 -13.64 1.84
C GLU A 12 -3.35 -14.18 1.63
N ILE A 13 -3.59 -15.35 2.21
CA ILE A 13 -4.94 -15.90 2.25
C ILE A 13 -5.74 -15.17 3.32
N VAL A 14 -6.82 -14.54 2.87
CA VAL A 14 -7.79 -13.87 3.74
C VAL A 14 -9.07 -14.67 3.76
N GLN A 15 -9.59 -14.89 4.95
CA GLN A 15 -10.79 -15.66 5.18
C GLN A 15 -11.86 -14.82 5.85
N SER A 16 -13.08 -14.94 5.36
CA SER A 16 -14.28 -14.37 5.98
C SER A 16 -15.47 -15.26 5.72
N ASN A 17 -16.22 -15.59 6.75
CA ASN A 17 -17.30 -16.59 6.68
C ASN A 17 -16.78 -17.93 6.11
N SER A 18 -17.39 -18.42 5.04
CA SER A 18 -16.98 -19.67 4.34
C SER A 18 -16.08 -19.43 3.13
N LYS A 19 -15.63 -18.17 2.90
CA LYS A 19 -14.79 -17.80 1.76
C LYS A 19 -13.35 -17.61 2.13
N SER A 20 -12.47 -17.98 1.20
CA SER A 20 -11.02 -17.84 1.29
C SER A 20 -10.51 -17.26 -0.02
N LEU A 21 -9.79 -16.16 0.03
CA LEU A 21 -9.26 -15.45 -1.14
C LEU A 21 -7.79 -15.13 -0.93
N ASN A 22 -6.98 -15.31 -1.98
CA ASN A 22 -5.60 -14.83 -1.98
C ASN A 22 -5.62 -13.38 -2.49
N ILE A 23 -5.24 -12.44 -1.64
CA ILE A 23 -5.28 -11.00 -1.94
C ILE A 23 -3.99 -10.31 -1.55
N SER A 24 -3.76 -9.16 -2.15
CA SER A 24 -2.67 -8.27 -1.75
C SER A 24 -3.04 -7.50 -0.49
N ILE A 25 -2.17 -7.57 0.52
CA ILE A 25 -2.28 -6.84 1.76
C ILE A 25 -1.15 -5.82 1.82
N ALA A 26 -1.50 -4.58 2.12
CA ALA A 26 -0.54 -3.51 2.31
C ALA A 26 -0.51 -3.04 3.76
N GLY A 27 0.67 -3.13 4.38
CA GLY A 27 0.96 -2.45 5.63
C GLY A 27 1.35 -1.01 5.36
N VAL A 28 0.60 -0.04 5.88
CA VAL A 28 0.74 1.37 5.53
C VAL A 28 0.63 2.29 6.74
N THR A 29 1.05 3.54 6.55
CA THR A 29 0.83 4.64 7.50
C THR A 29 -0.36 5.51 7.09
N PRO A 30 -0.88 6.39 7.96
CA PRO A 30 -2.03 7.24 7.62
C PRO A 30 -1.82 8.14 6.41
N GLU A 31 -0.60 8.57 6.18
CA GLU A 31 -0.21 9.43 5.05
C GLU A 31 -0.44 8.77 3.69
N PHE A 32 -0.52 7.43 3.65
CA PHE A 32 -0.79 6.65 2.45
C PHE A 32 -2.08 7.08 1.75
N LEU A 33 -3.14 7.36 2.52
CA LEU A 33 -4.43 7.76 1.97
C LEU A 33 -4.30 8.97 1.04
N GLU A 34 -3.62 10.03 1.52
CA GLU A 34 -3.46 11.27 0.76
C GLU A 34 -2.42 11.13 -0.36
N VAL A 35 -1.23 10.58 -0.05
CA VAL A 35 -0.13 10.44 -1.02
C VAL A 35 -0.55 9.60 -2.23
N ARG A 36 -1.42 8.61 -2.01
CA ARG A 36 -1.95 7.74 -3.06
C ARG A 36 -3.32 8.15 -3.56
N SER A 37 -3.86 9.29 -3.10
CA SER A 37 -5.18 9.82 -3.49
C SER A 37 -6.29 8.79 -3.36
N PHE A 38 -6.35 8.11 -2.23
CA PHE A 38 -7.47 7.26 -1.85
C PHE A 38 -8.48 8.05 -1.03
N GLU A 39 -9.74 7.64 -1.11
CA GLU A 39 -10.83 8.21 -0.32
C GLU A 39 -11.57 7.09 0.43
N VAL A 40 -12.08 7.41 1.62
CA VAL A 40 -12.92 6.49 2.40
C VAL A 40 -14.37 6.68 1.99
N ASP A 41 -15.07 5.57 1.70
CA ASP A 41 -16.51 5.55 1.46
C ASP A 41 -17.29 5.44 2.78
N LYS A 42 -16.89 4.49 3.64
CA LYS A 42 -17.56 4.23 4.92
C LYS A 42 -16.53 3.96 6.02
N GLY A 43 -16.87 4.40 7.24
CA GLY A 43 -15.99 4.24 8.38
C GLY A 43 -14.82 5.23 8.39
N ARG A 44 -13.62 4.76 8.71
CA ARG A 44 -12.41 5.57 8.77
C ARG A 44 -11.18 4.85 8.23
N PHE A 45 -10.18 5.60 7.87
CA PHE A 45 -8.84 5.06 7.58
C PHE A 45 -8.04 4.83 8.87
N LEU A 46 -6.86 4.25 8.71
CA LEU A 46 -5.90 4.03 9.78
C LEU A 46 -5.39 5.36 10.34
N SER A 47 -5.26 5.43 11.65
CA SER A 47 -4.71 6.58 12.37
C SER A 47 -3.27 6.31 12.85
N LYS A 48 -2.56 7.36 13.26
CA LYS A 48 -1.23 7.22 13.89
C LYS A 48 -1.28 6.36 15.15
N SER A 49 -2.37 6.46 15.92
CA SER A 49 -2.57 5.61 17.10
C SER A 49 -2.70 4.14 16.75
N ASP A 50 -3.41 3.80 15.65
CA ASP A 50 -3.54 2.41 15.19
C ASP A 50 -2.18 1.83 14.78
N VAL A 51 -1.36 2.64 14.10
CA VAL A 51 0.02 2.25 13.72
C VAL A 51 0.89 2.09 14.97
N ASN A 52 0.92 3.07 15.86
CA ASN A 52 1.77 3.03 17.05
C ASN A 52 1.45 1.86 17.98
N SER A 53 0.16 1.50 18.07
CA SER A 53 -0.31 0.40 18.94
C SER A 53 -0.42 -0.94 18.21
N ALA A 54 0.01 -1.04 16.96
CA ALA A 54 -0.09 -2.24 16.12
C ALA A 54 -1.49 -2.89 16.19
N ARG A 55 -2.56 -2.07 16.05
CA ARG A 55 -3.94 -2.53 16.17
C ARG A 55 -4.30 -3.55 15.10
N SER A 56 -5.17 -4.49 15.45
CA SER A 56 -5.73 -5.50 14.52
C SER A 56 -6.90 -4.92 13.72
N TYR A 57 -6.68 -3.80 13.04
CA TYR A 57 -7.65 -3.13 12.19
C TYR A 57 -7.29 -3.31 10.73
N VAL A 58 -8.33 -3.36 9.89
CA VAL A 58 -8.18 -3.44 8.44
C VAL A 58 -9.14 -2.49 7.75
N VAL A 59 -8.65 -1.84 6.70
CA VAL A 59 -9.47 -1.11 5.72
C VAL A 59 -9.45 -1.90 4.43
N ILE A 60 -10.60 -2.08 3.80
CA ILE A 60 -10.74 -2.93 2.61
C ILE A 60 -11.23 -2.13 1.41
N GLY A 61 -10.83 -2.58 0.22
CA GLY A 61 -11.36 -2.07 -1.03
C GLY A 61 -12.79 -2.56 -1.29
N PRO A 62 -13.53 -1.89 -2.18
CA PRO A 62 -14.94 -2.19 -2.44
C PRO A 62 -15.17 -3.57 -3.05
N ASP A 63 -14.34 -4.02 -3.99
CA ASP A 63 -14.45 -5.36 -4.58
C ASP A 63 -14.28 -6.45 -3.53
N LEU A 64 -13.31 -6.27 -2.61
CA LEU A 64 -13.08 -7.22 -1.53
C LEU A 64 -14.27 -7.29 -0.57
N LYS A 65 -14.90 -6.14 -0.29
CA LYS A 65 -16.14 -6.08 0.48
C LYS A 65 -17.24 -6.89 -0.20
N ASP A 66 -17.44 -6.71 -1.51
CA ASP A 66 -18.51 -7.39 -2.27
C ASP A 66 -18.25 -8.89 -2.42
N GLU A 67 -16.99 -9.30 -2.51
CA GLU A 67 -16.59 -10.70 -2.52
C GLU A 67 -16.92 -11.42 -1.19
N PHE A 68 -16.64 -10.81 -0.05
CA PHE A 68 -16.87 -11.43 1.26
C PHE A 68 -18.30 -11.23 1.79
N PHE A 69 -18.92 -10.10 1.48
CA PHE A 69 -20.19 -9.69 2.08
C PHE A 69 -21.20 -9.33 0.98
N LYS A 70 -21.81 -10.37 0.37
CA LYS A 70 -22.81 -10.22 -0.70
C LYS A 70 -24.06 -9.44 -0.28
N ASP A 71 -24.38 -9.48 1.01
CA ASP A 71 -25.50 -8.72 1.55
C ASP A 71 -25.10 -7.25 1.72
N LYS A 72 -26.03 -6.33 1.40
CA LYS A 72 -25.90 -4.88 1.61
C LYS A 72 -25.76 -4.50 3.11
N SER A 73 -25.69 -5.48 4.01
CA SER A 73 -25.45 -5.25 5.43
C SER A 73 -24.06 -4.62 5.64
N SER A 74 -23.96 -3.77 6.65
CA SER A 74 -22.68 -3.13 7.00
C SER A 74 -21.59 -4.19 7.21
N SER A 75 -20.48 -4.08 6.50
CA SER A 75 -19.26 -4.87 6.73
C SER A 75 -18.36 -4.26 7.80
N LEU A 76 -18.65 -3.00 8.22
CA LEU A 76 -17.93 -2.35 9.31
C LEU A 76 -18.17 -3.10 10.64
N GLY A 77 -17.11 -3.26 11.42
CA GLY A 77 -17.11 -4.01 12.67
C GLY A 77 -17.06 -5.53 12.49
N LYS A 78 -17.28 -6.05 11.27
CA LYS A 78 -17.09 -7.48 11.00
C LYS A 78 -15.61 -7.83 11.03
N LYS A 79 -15.33 -9.11 11.25
CA LYS A 79 -13.97 -9.62 11.36
C LYS A 79 -13.59 -10.45 10.14
N ILE A 80 -12.36 -10.29 9.69
CA ILE A 80 -11.71 -11.15 8.71
C ILE A 80 -10.46 -11.75 9.31
N ARG A 81 -10.07 -12.92 8.84
CA ARG A 81 -8.84 -13.61 9.27
C ARG A 81 -7.79 -13.49 8.18
N ILE A 82 -6.60 -13.05 8.55
CA ILE A 82 -5.43 -12.99 7.69
C ILE A 82 -4.36 -13.85 8.35
N LYS A 83 -3.93 -14.92 7.68
CA LYS A 83 -3.10 -15.96 8.32
C LYS A 83 -3.77 -16.44 9.63
N ASP A 84 -3.07 -16.33 10.75
CA ASP A 84 -3.51 -16.76 12.07
C ASP A 84 -4.12 -15.65 12.94
N HIS A 85 -4.28 -14.46 12.36
CA HIS A 85 -4.73 -13.29 13.10
C HIS A 85 -6.08 -12.77 12.60
N THR A 86 -6.91 -12.33 13.53
CA THR A 86 -8.22 -11.74 13.25
C THR A 86 -8.12 -10.22 13.24
N TYR A 87 -8.73 -9.59 12.24
CA TYR A 87 -8.76 -8.13 12.04
C TYR A 87 -10.19 -7.63 11.95
N GLU A 88 -10.45 -6.50 12.56
CA GLU A 88 -11.74 -5.80 12.49
C GLU A 88 -11.75 -4.83 11.32
N ILE A 89 -12.80 -4.85 10.50
CA ILE A 89 -12.99 -3.92 9.39
C ILE A 89 -13.46 -2.58 9.95
N ILE A 90 -12.61 -1.55 9.85
CA ILE A 90 -12.90 -0.20 10.34
C ILE A 90 -13.22 0.79 9.22
N GLY A 91 -12.98 0.43 7.98
CA GLY A 91 -13.25 1.29 6.82
C GLY A 91 -13.34 0.54 5.51
N ILE A 92 -14.02 1.17 4.57
CA ILE A 92 -14.15 0.73 3.18
C ILE A 92 -13.72 1.91 2.31
N LEU A 93 -12.85 1.65 1.33
CA LEU A 93 -12.40 2.68 0.39
C LEU A 93 -13.43 2.87 -0.74
N LYS A 94 -13.42 4.06 -1.33
CA LYS A 94 -14.12 4.32 -2.59
C LYS A 94 -13.47 3.53 -3.74
N PRO A 95 -14.24 3.15 -4.77
CA PRO A 95 -13.70 2.53 -5.97
C PRO A 95 -12.60 3.41 -6.60
N LYS A 96 -11.49 2.80 -6.95
CA LYS A 96 -10.36 3.44 -7.63
C LYS A 96 -10.02 2.74 -8.95
N GLY A 97 -10.41 1.48 -9.06
CA GLY A 97 -10.15 0.66 -10.22
C GLY A 97 -8.72 0.14 -10.31
N ALA A 98 -8.36 -0.26 -11.53
CA ALA A 98 -7.02 -0.75 -11.81
C ALA A 98 -6.07 0.41 -12.13
N VAL A 99 -4.91 0.44 -11.46
CA VAL A 99 -3.83 1.37 -11.73
C VAL A 99 -2.61 0.55 -12.14
N PHE A 100 -2.07 0.78 -13.34
CA PHE A 100 -0.94 0.03 -13.90
C PHE A 100 -1.11 -1.51 -13.84
N GLY A 101 -2.31 -1.99 -14.18
CA GLY A 101 -2.61 -3.43 -14.23
C GLY A 101 -2.89 -4.09 -12.88
N SER A 102 -2.80 -3.37 -11.77
CA SER A 102 -3.14 -3.87 -10.43
C SER A 102 -4.49 -3.31 -9.98
N ASN A 103 -5.45 -4.20 -9.70
CA ASN A 103 -6.75 -3.80 -9.16
C ASN A 103 -6.62 -3.40 -7.69
N GLN A 104 -6.73 -2.09 -7.42
CA GLN A 104 -6.62 -1.54 -6.07
C GLN A 104 -7.85 -1.85 -5.20
N ASP A 105 -8.97 -2.14 -5.83
CA ASP A 105 -10.27 -2.34 -5.16
C ASP A 105 -10.38 -3.73 -4.49
N LYS A 106 -9.44 -4.65 -4.80
CA LYS A 106 -9.32 -5.98 -4.16
C LYS A 106 -8.32 -6.03 -3.00
N ASN A 107 -7.70 -4.92 -2.64
CA ASN A 107 -6.65 -4.89 -1.62
C ASN A 107 -7.20 -4.69 -0.21
N ALA A 108 -6.42 -5.12 0.78
CA ALA A 108 -6.62 -4.83 2.20
C ALA A 108 -5.45 -4.00 2.74
N TYR A 109 -5.74 -3.08 3.63
CA TYR A 109 -4.78 -2.15 4.22
C TYR A 109 -4.80 -2.29 5.75
N ILE A 110 -3.64 -2.59 6.33
CA ILE A 110 -3.45 -2.73 7.78
C ILE A 110 -2.36 -1.77 8.28
N PRO A 111 -2.26 -1.51 9.59
CA PRO A 111 -1.17 -0.68 10.12
C PRO A 111 0.20 -1.28 9.77
N LEU A 112 1.15 -0.43 9.38
CA LEU A 112 2.51 -0.84 8.98
C LEU A 112 3.19 -1.69 10.06
N THR A 113 3.06 -1.29 11.31
CA THR A 113 3.60 -2.03 12.46
C THR A 113 2.94 -3.39 12.66
N THR A 114 1.63 -3.48 12.40
CA THR A 114 0.90 -4.75 12.43
C THR A 114 1.38 -5.70 11.33
N MET A 115 1.62 -5.15 10.13
CA MET A 115 2.20 -5.91 9.00
C MET A 115 3.54 -6.54 9.39
N VAL A 116 4.44 -5.72 9.95
CA VAL A 116 5.76 -6.17 10.41
C VAL A 116 5.64 -7.21 11.53
N ASN A 117 4.82 -6.94 12.52
CA ASN A 117 4.78 -7.78 13.73
C ASN A 117 4.08 -9.13 13.51
N ARG A 118 3.16 -9.23 12.53
CA ARG A 118 2.27 -10.40 12.40
C ARG A 118 2.33 -11.10 11.05
N ILE A 119 2.81 -10.43 10.00
CA ILE A 119 2.77 -10.97 8.65
C ILE A 119 4.17 -11.23 8.11
N THR A 120 5.00 -10.19 8.00
CA THR A 120 6.30 -10.28 7.32
C THR A 120 7.48 -10.55 8.25
N GLY A 121 7.39 -10.09 9.50
CA GLY A 121 8.52 -10.14 10.43
C GLY A 121 9.55 -9.01 10.18
N LYS A 122 10.66 -9.11 10.88
CA LYS A 122 11.85 -8.26 10.70
C LYS A 122 13.03 -9.15 10.34
N ASP A 123 13.82 -8.72 9.37
CA ASP A 123 15.11 -9.34 9.12
C ASP A 123 16.09 -9.03 10.29
N PRO A 124 16.80 -10.02 10.84
CA PRO A 124 17.72 -9.80 11.95
C PRO A 124 18.88 -8.85 11.61
N THR A 125 19.30 -8.81 10.34
CA THR A 125 20.44 -8.04 9.87
C THR A 125 20.03 -6.67 9.34
N TYR A 126 18.98 -6.65 8.51
CA TYR A 126 18.57 -5.46 7.77
C TYR A 126 17.31 -4.77 8.33
N GLY A 127 16.68 -5.37 9.33
CA GLY A 127 15.48 -4.79 9.97
C GLY A 127 14.20 -4.97 9.15
N VAL A 128 13.47 -3.88 8.92
CA VAL A 128 12.21 -3.89 8.20
C VAL A 128 12.44 -3.59 6.72
N SER A 129 12.12 -4.55 5.86
CA SER A 129 12.16 -4.36 4.41
C SER A 129 10.87 -3.69 3.93
N LEU A 130 11.00 -2.56 3.24
CA LEU A 130 9.89 -1.85 2.60
C LEU A 130 9.77 -2.27 1.14
N SER A 131 8.54 -2.49 0.68
CA SER A 131 8.27 -2.77 -0.74
C SER A 131 8.29 -1.48 -1.56
N PHE A 132 7.71 -0.40 -1.01
CA PHE A 132 7.61 0.90 -1.66
C PHE A 132 7.68 2.03 -0.63
N ILE A 133 8.16 3.18 -1.10
CA ILE A 133 8.04 4.46 -0.39
C ILE A 133 7.42 5.45 -1.38
N SER A 134 6.17 5.84 -1.14
CA SER A 134 5.52 6.87 -1.93
C SER A 134 5.83 8.24 -1.33
N VAL A 135 6.20 9.20 -2.18
CA VAL A 135 6.59 10.54 -1.76
C VAL A 135 5.80 11.59 -2.54
N GLU A 136 5.20 12.52 -1.83
CA GLU A 136 4.56 13.70 -2.42
C GLU A 136 5.56 14.85 -2.49
N ALA A 137 5.88 15.31 -3.71
CA ALA A 137 6.65 16.52 -3.92
C ALA A 137 5.81 17.78 -3.54
N ILE A 138 6.47 18.88 -3.23
CA ILE A 138 5.77 20.14 -2.85
C ILE A 138 4.92 20.65 -4.03
N ASN A 139 5.44 20.51 -5.24
CA ASN A 139 4.75 20.81 -6.50
C ASN A 139 5.39 20.02 -7.65
N LYS A 140 4.77 20.07 -8.84
CA LYS A 140 5.25 19.35 -10.02
C LYS A 140 6.68 19.72 -10.41
N ASN A 141 7.04 20.99 -10.33
CA ASN A 141 8.38 21.46 -10.73
C ASN A 141 9.49 20.99 -9.76
N ALA A 142 9.14 20.64 -8.53
CA ALA A 142 10.07 20.11 -7.54
C ALA A 142 10.31 18.59 -7.68
N THR A 143 9.63 17.90 -8.61
CA THR A 143 9.71 16.43 -8.75
C THR A 143 11.12 15.97 -9.08
N SER A 144 11.80 16.59 -10.05
CA SER A 144 13.17 16.23 -10.44
C SER A 144 14.17 16.46 -9.31
N ALA A 145 14.05 17.59 -8.60
CA ALA A 145 14.90 17.90 -7.46
C ALA A 145 14.65 16.90 -6.30
N ALA A 146 13.39 16.54 -6.03
CA ALA A 146 13.04 15.54 -5.03
C ALA A 146 13.61 14.16 -5.41
N LYS A 147 13.50 13.75 -6.67
CA LYS A 147 14.07 12.50 -7.19
C LYS A 147 15.58 12.45 -6.97
N PHE A 148 16.29 13.51 -7.31
CA PHE A 148 17.74 13.62 -7.11
C PHE A 148 18.12 13.52 -5.63
N GLN A 149 17.42 14.27 -4.75
CA GLN A 149 17.69 14.25 -3.31
C GLN A 149 17.41 12.88 -2.68
N ILE A 150 16.33 12.20 -3.08
CA ILE A 150 15.99 10.85 -2.60
C ILE A 150 17.06 9.87 -3.05
N THR A 151 17.46 9.90 -4.32
CA THR A 151 18.50 9.01 -4.86
C THR A 151 19.80 9.17 -4.07
N ASN A 152 20.29 10.40 -3.88
CA ASN A 152 21.52 10.64 -3.14
C ASN A 152 21.42 10.21 -1.67
N LEU A 153 20.30 10.48 -1.02
CA LEU A 153 20.07 10.06 0.37
C LEU A 153 20.09 8.53 0.50
N LEU A 154 19.43 7.81 -0.39
CA LEU A 154 19.36 6.35 -0.36
C LEU A 154 20.76 5.74 -0.67
N ARG A 155 21.46 6.26 -1.69
CA ARG A 155 22.84 5.82 -1.97
C ARG A 155 23.75 5.98 -0.76
N GLN A 156 23.67 7.13 -0.07
CA GLN A 156 24.44 7.37 1.14
C GLN A 156 24.04 6.42 2.27
N ARG A 157 22.76 6.18 2.49
CA ARG A 157 22.24 5.32 3.57
C ARG A 157 22.56 3.85 3.33
N HIS A 158 22.47 3.39 2.09
CA HIS A 158 22.78 2.02 1.70
C HIS A 158 24.29 1.80 1.45
N LYS A 159 25.11 2.88 1.53
CA LYS A 159 26.56 2.84 1.26
C LYS A 159 26.89 2.30 -0.14
N ILE A 160 26.09 2.70 -1.12
CA ILE A 160 26.20 2.23 -2.51
C ILE A 160 27.38 2.91 -3.20
N ILE A 161 28.29 2.10 -3.78
CA ILE A 161 29.47 2.57 -4.52
C ILE A 161 29.29 2.39 -6.03
N ARG A 162 28.45 1.43 -6.45
CA ARG A 162 28.23 1.08 -7.86
C ARG A 162 26.76 1.21 -8.22
N ASP A 163 26.10 0.10 -8.56
CA ASP A 163 24.72 0.06 -9.03
C ASP A 163 23.74 0.22 -7.86
N ASP A 164 22.64 0.94 -8.10
CA ASP A 164 21.61 1.17 -7.10
C ASP A 164 20.81 -0.12 -6.84
N ASP A 165 20.53 -0.43 -5.58
CA ASP A 165 19.66 -1.51 -5.13
C ASP A 165 18.19 -1.08 -5.01
N PHE A 166 17.87 0.13 -5.50
CA PHE A 166 16.54 0.72 -5.50
C PHE A 166 16.27 1.46 -6.82
N ALA A 167 15.01 1.78 -7.09
CA ALA A 167 14.62 2.62 -8.21
C ALA A 167 13.75 3.79 -7.72
N VAL A 168 14.10 5.01 -8.13
CA VAL A 168 13.27 6.21 -7.89
C VAL A 168 12.59 6.61 -9.19
N ARG A 169 11.26 6.53 -9.22
CA ARG A 169 10.44 6.83 -10.40
C ARG A 169 9.41 7.90 -10.07
N SER A 170 9.24 8.85 -10.96
CA SER A 170 8.10 9.77 -10.91
C SER A 170 6.87 9.14 -11.56
N GLN A 171 5.70 9.73 -11.32
CA GLN A 171 4.47 9.33 -12.01
C GLN A 171 4.59 9.52 -13.53
N GLU A 172 5.32 10.54 -13.98
CA GLU A 172 5.60 10.81 -15.38
C GLU A 172 6.49 9.72 -16.01
N ASP A 173 7.55 9.29 -15.29
CA ASP A 173 8.39 8.16 -15.72
C ASP A 173 7.54 6.89 -15.92
N ALA A 174 6.61 6.62 -15.01
CA ALA A 174 5.74 5.46 -15.08
C ALA A 174 4.76 5.52 -16.28
N LEU A 175 4.19 6.70 -16.55
CA LEU A 175 3.33 6.91 -17.73
C LEU A 175 4.10 6.73 -19.03
N ASN A 176 5.32 7.26 -19.14
CA ASN A 176 6.17 7.12 -20.32
C ASN A 176 6.51 5.65 -20.61
N ILE A 177 6.75 4.84 -19.58
CA ILE A 177 6.99 3.41 -19.75
C ILE A 177 5.78 2.72 -20.38
N VAL A 178 4.57 3.01 -19.88
CA VAL A 178 3.33 2.43 -20.41
C VAL A 178 3.10 2.87 -21.86
N THR A 179 3.30 4.15 -22.17
CA THR A 179 3.13 4.69 -23.53
C THR A 179 4.11 4.03 -24.51
N ASN A 180 5.38 3.87 -24.12
CA ASN A 180 6.38 3.24 -24.97
C ASN A 180 6.08 1.74 -25.23
N ILE A 181 5.55 1.02 -24.25
CA ILE A 181 5.13 -0.38 -24.44
C ILE A 181 3.93 -0.45 -25.41
N THR A 182 2.96 0.45 -25.25
CA THR A 182 1.75 0.46 -26.09
C THR A 182 2.07 0.84 -27.55
N SER A 183 2.95 1.81 -27.76
CA SER A 183 3.38 2.21 -29.10
C SER A 183 4.29 1.17 -29.79
N GLY A 184 5.02 0.36 -29.04
CA GLY A 184 5.81 -0.75 -29.56
C GLY A 184 5.01 -2.00 -29.96
N LEU A 185 3.73 -2.08 -29.56
CA LEU A 185 2.81 -3.18 -29.90
C LEU A 185 1.92 -2.89 -31.13
N THR A 186 2.05 -1.72 -31.73
CA THR A 186 1.28 -1.31 -32.93
C THR A 186 2.13 -1.51 -34.20
N PHE A 187 2.43 -2.78 -34.51
CA PHE A 187 2.93 -3.22 -35.81
C PHE A 187 2.15 -4.44 -36.28
#